data_59385fec0e622d2477957be3ac305a8a
#
_entry.id   59385fec0e622d2477957be3ac305a8a
#
_cell.length_a   1.000
_cell.length_b   1.000
_cell.length_c   1.000
_cell.angle_alpha   90.00
_cell.angle_beta   90.00
_cell.angle_gamma   90.00
#
_symmetry.space_group_name_H-M   'P 1'
#
loop_
_entity.id
_entity.type
_entity.pdbx_description
1 polymer ?
#
loop_
_entity_poly.entity_id
_entity_poly.type
_entity_poly.pdbx_seq_one_letter_code
_entity_poly.pdbx_strand_id
1 'polypeptide(L)'
;KLLRGAKALTEIVPLTEEAELELAENREILKEPVHGVYYDPSKDLIADIQKQGQDQWTYQIYQEPFKNLKTGKYAKMRTAHTNDVRQLTEAVQKIALESMVIWGKTPKFRLPIQKETWEAWWTDYWQATWIPEWEFVNTPPLVKLWYQLEKEPIAGAETFYVDGAANRETKLGKAGYVTDRRRQKIVSLAETTNQKTELQAIQLALQDSGPEVNIVTDSQYALGIIQAQPDKSESELVSQIIEQLIKKERVYLSWVP
;
A
#
# COMPACT_ATOMS: atom_id res chain seq x y z
N LYS A 1 -6.95 17.78 -31.81
CA LYS A 1 -8.28 17.13 -31.68
C LYS A 1 -8.93 17.42 -30.32
N LEU A 2 -8.16 17.48 -29.21
CA LEU A 2 -8.70 17.71 -27.86
C LEU A 2 -9.34 19.07 -27.62
N LEU A 3 -8.94 20.09 -28.39
CA LEU A 3 -9.47 21.44 -28.25
C LEU A 3 -10.70 21.71 -29.13
N ARG A 4 -11.09 20.75 -29.99
CA ARG A 4 -12.29 20.86 -30.80
C ARG A 4 -13.53 20.62 -29.95
N GLY A 5 -14.44 21.57 -29.91
CA GLY A 5 -15.68 21.51 -29.12
C GLY A 5 -15.59 22.12 -27.72
N ALA A 6 -14.43 22.58 -27.29
CA ALA A 6 -14.32 23.35 -26.05
C ALA A 6 -14.93 24.75 -26.25
N LYS A 7 -15.88 25.14 -25.40
CA LYS A 7 -16.62 26.40 -25.49
C LYS A 7 -15.95 27.55 -24.75
N ALA A 8 -15.05 27.25 -23.81
CA ALA A 8 -14.33 28.22 -23.00
C ALA A 8 -12.88 27.74 -22.76
N LEU A 9 -11.96 28.72 -22.65
CA LEU A 9 -10.53 28.44 -22.37
C LEU A 9 -10.30 27.75 -21.01
N THR A 10 -11.21 27.87 -20.08
CA THR A 10 -11.14 27.28 -18.75
C THR A 10 -11.92 25.96 -18.64
N GLU A 11 -12.53 25.51 -19.72
CA GLU A 11 -13.28 24.26 -19.73
C GLU A 11 -12.33 23.06 -19.58
N ILE A 12 -12.63 22.20 -18.60
CA ILE A 12 -11.91 20.96 -18.41
C ILE A 12 -12.54 19.89 -19.30
N VAL A 13 -11.76 19.42 -20.29
CA VAL A 13 -12.20 18.41 -21.24
C VAL A 13 -11.55 17.07 -20.85
N PRO A 14 -12.33 15.99 -20.60
CA PRO A 14 -11.75 14.68 -20.33
C PRO A 14 -10.98 14.16 -21.55
N LEU A 15 -9.87 13.46 -21.27
CA LEU A 15 -9.07 12.82 -22.31
C LEU A 15 -9.83 11.63 -22.90
N THR A 16 -9.76 11.48 -24.24
CA THR A 16 -10.25 10.27 -24.90
C THR A 16 -9.28 9.13 -24.67
N GLU A 17 -9.74 7.87 -24.84
CA GLU A 17 -8.87 6.70 -24.75
C GLU A 17 -7.68 6.80 -25.72
N GLU A 18 -7.90 7.27 -26.94
CA GLU A 18 -6.84 7.52 -27.92
C GLU A 18 -5.81 8.53 -27.42
N ALA A 19 -6.27 9.62 -26.79
CA ALA A 19 -5.39 10.65 -26.25
C ALA A 19 -4.59 10.14 -25.04
N GLU A 20 -5.20 9.32 -24.19
CA GLU A 20 -4.50 8.68 -23.05
C GLU A 20 -3.43 7.70 -23.53
N LEU A 21 -3.74 6.89 -24.56
CA LEU A 21 -2.77 5.98 -25.17
C LEU A 21 -1.60 6.76 -25.80
N GLU A 22 -1.89 7.82 -26.53
CA GLU A 22 -0.87 8.67 -27.14
C GLU A 22 0.04 9.32 -26.07
N LEU A 23 -0.54 9.82 -24.97
CA LEU A 23 0.22 10.35 -23.84
C LEU A 23 1.08 9.28 -23.19
N ALA A 24 0.55 8.06 -23.00
CA ALA A 24 1.28 6.95 -22.44
C ALA A 24 2.47 6.56 -23.32
N GLU A 25 2.27 6.47 -24.64
CA GLU A 25 3.34 6.19 -25.61
C GLU A 25 4.41 7.30 -25.59
N ASN A 26 3.99 8.57 -25.60
CA ASN A 26 4.91 9.69 -25.53
C ASN A 26 5.72 9.71 -24.20
N ARG A 27 5.09 9.37 -23.08
CA ARG A 27 5.78 9.23 -21.80
C ARG A 27 6.83 8.12 -21.85
N GLU A 28 6.51 6.98 -22.45
CA GLU A 28 7.45 5.88 -22.62
C GLU A 28 8.65 6.27 -23.49
N ILE A 29 8.41 6.95 -24.62
CA ILE A 29 9.48 7.44 -25.51
C ILE A 29 10.39 8.43 -24.78
N LEU A 30 9.81 9.36 -24.01
CA LEU A 30 10.58 10.35 -23.25
C LEU A 30 11.36 9.76 -22.08
N LYS A 31 10.98 8.57 -21.60
CA LYS A 31 11.68 7.88 -20.52
C LYS A 31 12.88 7.08 -21.00
N GLU A 32 12.94 6.72 -22.29
CA GLU A 32 14.06 5.95 -22.82
C GLU A 32 15.37 6.73 -22.76
N PRO A 33 16.52 6.04 -22.54
CA PRO A 33 17.82 6.69 -22.55
C PRO A 33 18.11 7.36 -23.90
N VAL A 34 18.64 8.57 -23.84
CA VAL A 34 19.06 9.30 -25.03
C VAL A 34 20.38 8.73 -25.54
N HIS A 35 20.49 8.51 -26.86
CA HIS A 35 21.74 8.01 -27.46
C HIS A 35 22.90 8.99 -27.18
N GLY A 36 24.05 8.43 -26.75
CA GLY A 36 25.26 9.20 -26.49
C GLY A 36 25.32 9.88 -25.11
N VAL A 37 24.41 9.55 -24.19
CA VAL A 37 24.47 10.01 -22.79
C VAL A 37 25.49 9.17 -22.01
N TYR A 38 26.42 9.83 -21.35
CA TYR A 38 27.47 9.19 -20.56
C TYR A 38 27.41 9.64 -19.10
N TYR A 39 27.82 8.73 -18.24
CA TYR A 39 27.94 8.99 -16.81
C TYR A 39 29.15 9.87 -16.52
N ASP A 40 28.94 10.93 -15.75
CA ASP A 40 29.98 11.84 -15.24
C ASP A 40 30.16 11.58 -13.74
N PRO A 41 31.33 11.04 -13.30
CA PRO A 41 31.56 10.74 -11.89
C PRO A 41 31.53 11.96 -10.97
N SER A 42 31.70 13.18 -11.49
CA SER A 42 31.69 14.41 -10.70
C SER A 42 30.30 14.93 -10.38
N LYS A 43 29.27 14.39 -11.01
CA LYS A 43 27.87 14.80 -10.83
C LYS A 43 27.08 13.79 -10.02
N ASP A 44 26.06 14.27 -9.31
CA ASP A 44 25.13 13.41 -8.59
C ASP A 44 24.26 12.60 -9.54
N LEU A 45 23.93 11.38 -9.12
CA LEU A 45 22.88 10.59 -9.75
C LEU A 45 21.54 10.92 -9.11
N ILE A 46 20.50 10.99 -9.92
CA ILE A 46 19.12 11.22 -9.48
C ILE A 46 18.26 10.06 -10.00
N ALA A 47 17.38 9.57 -9.15
CA ALA A 47 16.41 8.53 -9.51
C ALA A 47 14.98 9.01 -9.22
N ASP A 48 14.17 9.07 -10.26
CA ASP A 48 12.74 9.34 -10.14
C ASP A 48 11.98 8.02 -10.19
N ILE A 49 11.01 7.84 -9.32
CA ILE A 49 10.14 6.67 -9.29
C ILE A 49 8.69 7.13 -9.40
N GLN A 50 7.90 6.47 -10.24
CA GLN A 50 6.47 6.72 -10.41
C GLN A 50 5.70 5.42 -10.23
N LYS A 51 4.49 5.53 -9.68
CA LYS A 51 3.54 4.43 -9.68
C LYS A 51 2.80 4.41 -11.01
N GLN A 52 2.84 3.29 -11.74
CA GLN A 52 2.22 3.16 -13.06
C GLN A 52 0.86 2.44 -13.02
N GLY A 53 0.58 1.72 -11.99
CA GLY A 53 -0.63 0.96 -11.84
C GLY A 53 -0.58 0.17 -10.55
N GLN A 54 -1.50 -0.77 -10.41
CA GLN A 54 -1.50 -1.63 -9.24
C GLN A 54 -0.23 -2.50 -9.25
N ASP A 55 0.59 -2.39 -8.20
CA ASP A 55 1.82 -3.16 -8.02
C ASP A 55 2.90 -2.96 -9.09
N GLN A 56 2.80 -1.89 -9.87
CA GLN A 56 3.76 -1.58 -10.93
C GLN A 56 4.36 -0.20 -10.76
N TRP A 57 5.67 -0.12 -10.91
CA TRP A 57 6.46 1.09 -10.73
C TRP A 57 7.41 1.26 -11.89
N THR A 58 7.66 2.51 -12.28
CA THR A 58 8.69 2.84 -13.27
C THR A 58 9.70 3.78 -12.65
N TYR A 59 10.92 3.72 -13.17
CA TYR A 59 11.98 4.61 -12.68
C TYR A 59 12.90 5.06 -13.81
N GLN A 60 13.53 6.20 -13.61
CA GLN A 60 14.55 6.75 -14.48
C GLN A 60 15.73 7.19 -13.60
N ILE A 61 16.95 6.90 -14.05
CA ILE A 61 18.20 7.34 -13.39
C ILE A 61 18.91 8.27 -14.36
N TYR A 62 19.23 9.45 -13.90
CA TYR A 62 19.85 10.50 -14.73
C TYR A 62 20.76 11.39 -13.89
N GLN A 63 21.53 12.21 -14.55
CA GLN A 63 22.34 13.29 -13.93
C GLN A 63 21.82 14.64 -14.38
N GLU A 64 21.35 14.74 -15.61
CA GLU A 64 20.70 15.93 -16.16
C GLU A 64 19.28 15.59 -16.64
N PRO A 65 18.30 16.49 -16.47
CA PRO A 65 16.92 16.25 -16.88
C PRO A 65 16.81 15.77 -18.34
N PHE A 66 15.94 14.79 -18.55
CA PHE A 66 15.64 14.17 -19.86
C PHE A 66 16.82 13.42 -20.51
N LYS A 67 17.96 13.35 -19.84
CA LYS A 67 19.12 12.57 -20.32
C LYS A 67 19.30 11.33 -19.44
N ASN A 68 18.38 10.40 -19.58
CA ASN A 68 18.37 9.18 -18.77
C ASN A 68 19.57 8.28 -19.09
N LEU A 69 20.30 7.90 -18.03
CA LEU A 69 21.35 6.88 -18.11
C LEU A 69 20.76 5.48 -18.08
N LYS A 70 19.67 5.32 -17.33
CA LYS A 70 18.95 4.05 -17.23
C LYS A 70 17.48 4.31 -16.95
N THR A 71 16.62 3.46 -17.52
CA THR A 71 15.20 3.37 -17.19
C THR A 71 14.87 1.92 -16.85
N GLY A 72 13.83 1.71 -16.07
CA GLY A 72 13.40 0.37 -15.73
C GLY A 72 12.02 0.34 -15.11
N LYS A 73 11.60 -0.89 -14.83
CA LYS A 73 10.32 -1.18 -14.19
C LYS A 73 10.58 -2.05 -12.96
N TYR A 74 9.79 -1.83 -11.93
CA TYR A 74 9.77 -2.66 -10.74
C TYR A 74 8.36 -3.21 -10.56
N ALA A 75 8.26 -4.50 -10.32
CA ALA A 75 7.03 -5.16 -9.89
C ALA A 75 7.25 -5.72 -8.49
N LYS A 76 6.20 -5.69 -7.68
CA LYS A 76 6.29 -6.20 -6.30
C LYS A 76 6.78 -7.65 -6.28
N MET A 77 7.48 -8.02 -5.20
CA MET A 77 7.72 -9.42 -4.88
C MET A 77 6.38 -10.14 -4.66
N ARG A 78 6.31 -11.41 -5.02
CA ARG A 78 5.10 -12.21 -4.87
C ARG A 78 4.80 -12.47 -3.40
N THR A 79 3.95 -11.64 -2.81
CA THR A 79 3.43 -11.79 -1.45
C THR A 79 1.91 -11.68 -1.46
N ALA A 80 1.25 -12.39 -0.55
CA ALA A 80 -0.20 -12.40 -0.47
C ALA A 80 -0.76 -11.04 -0.05
N HIS A 81 -0.05 -10.31 0.79
CA HIS A 81 -0.49 -9.05 1.39
C HIS A 81 0.63 -8.02 1.30
N THR A 82 0.32 -6.82 0.87
CA THR A 82 1.32 -5.74 0.74
C THR A 82 0.65 -4.36 0.80
N ASN A 83 1.45 -3.32 0.87
CA ASN A 83 0.98 -1.95 0.69
C ASN A 83 1.94 -1.15 -0.19
N ASP A 84 1.46 -0.01 -0.70
CA ASP A 84 2.23 0.81 -1.64
C ASP A 84 3.49 1.40 -1.02
N VAL A 85 3.46 1.76 0.27
CA VAL A 85 4.65 2.32 0.94
C VAL A 85 5.76 1.28 1.01
N ARG A 86 5.42 0.03 1.36
CA ARG A 86 6.36 -1.10 1.37
C ARG A 86 6.93 -1.36 -0.01
N GLN A 87 6.07 -1.39 -1.03
CA GLN A 87 6.52 -1.60 -2.41
C GLN A 87 7.47 -0.51 -2.88
N LEU A 88 7.15 0.76 -2.58
CA LEU A 88 8.04 1.88 -2.91
C LEU A 88 9.38 1.74 -2.22
N THR A 89 9.40 1.35 -0.96
CA THR A 89 10.63 1.10 -0.21
C THR A 89 11.47 0.00 -0.85
N GLU A 90 10.85 -1.10 -1.24
CA GLU A 90 11.53 -2.21 -1.93
C GLU A 90 12.09 -1.75 -3.28
N ALA A 91 11.34 -0.96 -4.03
CA ALA A 91 11.79 -0.39 -5.30
C ALA A 91 13.02 0.50 -5.11
N VAL A 92 13.00 1.37 -4.10
CA VAL A 92 14.14 2.25 -3.76
C VAL A 92 15.38 1.41 -3.45
N GLN A 93 15.26 0.38 -2.63
CA GLN A 93 16.38 -0.48 -2.25
C GLN A 93 16.96 -1.22 -3.47
N LYS A 94 16.11 -1.74 -4.34
CA LYS A 94 16.53 -2.40 -5.57
C LYS A 94 17.29 -1.45 -6.49
N ILE A 95 16.78 -0.25 -6.69
CA ILE A 95 17.39 0.76 -7.56
C ILE A 95 18.72 1.24 -6.97
N ALA A 96 18.79 1.42 -5.64
CA ALA A 96 20.01 1.79 -4.96
C ALA A 96 21.11 0.72 -5.17
N LEU A 97 20.74 -0.55 -5.06
CA LEU A 97 21.68 -1.66 -5.29
C LEU A 97 22.13 -1.72 -6.74
N GLU A 98 21.22 -1.61 -7.69
CA GLU A 98 21.57 -1.55 -9.13
C GLU A 98 22.54 -0.41 -9.43
N SER A 99 22.26 0.77 -8.89
CA SER A 99 23.10 1.95 -9.07
C SER A 99 24.51 1.75 -8.49
N MET A 100 24.59 1.12 -7.32
CA MET A 100 25.88 0.79 -6.70
C MET A 100 26.68 -0.18 -7.57
N VAL A 101 26.03 -1.16 -8.19
CA VAL A 101 26.67 -2.12 -9.08
C VAL A 101 27.17 -1.45 -10.36
N ILE A 102 26.37 -0.56 -10.96
CA ILE A 102 26.70 0.04 -12.25
C ILE A 102 27.67 1.22 -12.10
N TRP A 103 27.47 2.10 -11.14
CA TRP A 103 28.21 3.38 -11.01
C TRP A 103 29.00 3.53 -9.71
N GLY A 104 28.88 2.59 -8.78
CA GLY A 104 29.60 2.64 -7.52
C GLY A 104 29.06 3.64 -6.51
N LYS A 105 27.89 4.20 -6.72
CA LYS A 105 27.20 5.09 -5.79
C LYS A 105 25.68 4.99 -5.90
N THR A 106 24.99 5.45 -4.84
CA THR A 106 23.54 5.48 -4.82
C THR A 106 23.00 6.81 -5.31
N PRO A 107 21.86 6.85 -6.00
CA PRO A 107 21.26 8.12 -6.42
C PRO A 107 20.55 8.83 -5.26
N LYS A 108 20.29 10.10 -5.45
CA LYS A 108 19.30 10.84 -4.68
C LYS A 108 17.94 10.56 -5.27
N PHE A 109 16.99 10.16 -4.43
CA PHE A 109 15.67 9.73 -4.90
C PHE A 109 14.66 10.87 -4.91
N ARG A 110 13.81 10.87 -5.91
CA ARG A 110 12.63 11.74 -6.02
C ARG A 110 11.41 10.83 -6.00
N LEU A 111 10.61 10.92 -4.93
CA LEU A 111 9.58 9.93 -4.61
C LEU A 111 8.20 10.58 -4.50
N PRO A 112 7.14 9.89 -5.00
CA PRO A 112 5.76 10.38 -4.94
C PRO A 112 5.11 10.06 -3.58
N ILE A 113 5.78 10.42 -2.50
CA ILE A 113 5.31 10.20 -1.15
C ILE A 113 5.69 11.39 -0.27
N GLN A 114 4.75 11.84 0.54
CA GLN A 114 5.03 12.91 1.49
C GLN A 114 5.85 12.40 2.66
N LYS A 115 6.69 13.27 3.23
CA LYS A 115 7.57 12.91 4.34
C LYS A 115 6.80 12.45 5.57
N GLU A 116 5.66 13.05 5.84
CA GLU A 116 4.78 12.68 6.94
C GLU A 116 4.24 11.25 6.77
N THR A 117 3.87 10.89 5.55
CA THR A 117 3.41 9.53 5.24
C THR A 117 4.52 8.51 5.45
N TRP A 118 5.72 8.80 4.98
CA TRP A 118 6.88 7.95 5.18
C TRP A 118 7.21 7.79 6.66
N GLU A 119 7.24 8.89 7.42
CA GLU A 119 7.52 8.86 8.86
C GLU A 119 6.48 8.03 9.63
N ALA A 120 5.20 8.19 9.32
CA ALA A 120 4.13 7.41 9.95
C ALA A 120 4.32 5.91 9.73
N TRP A 121 4.70 5.51 8.53
CA TRP A 121 5.01 4.12 8.22
C TRP A 121 6.27 3.64 8.93
N TRP A 122 7.35 4.38 8.83
CA TRP A 122 8.66 3.98 9.36
C TRP A 122 8.67 3.85 10.88
N THR A 123 7.99 4.74 11.61
CA THR A 123 7.92 4.68 13.08
C THR A 123 7.07 3.51 13.58
N ASP A 124 6.10 3.06 12.80
CA ASP A 124 5.20 1.97 13.15
C ASP A 124 5.71 0.60 12.69
N TYR A 125 6.70 0.56 11.80
CA TYR A 125 7.21 -0.67 11.24
C TYR A 125 8.39 -1.18 12.09
N TRP A 126 8.29 -2.43 12.55
CA TRP A 126 9.25 -3.03 13.48
C TRP A 126 10.62 -3.35 12.87
N GLN A 127 10.71 -3.50 11.55
CA GLN A 127 11.98 -3.72 10.86
C GLN A 127 12.64 -2.39 10.54
N ALA A 128 13.93 -2.26 10.89
CA ALA A 128 14.71 -1.11 10.48
C ALA A 128 14.79 -1.08 8.95
N THR A 129 14.30 -0.02 8.35
CA THR A 129 14.33 0.17 6.92
C THR A 129 15.26 1.33 6.59
N TRP A 130 16.34 1.02 5.86
CA TRP A 130 17.22 2.05 5.35
C TRP A 130 16.67 2.59 4.04
N ILE A 131 16.62 3.92 3.94
CA ILE A 131 16.28 4.60 2.70
C ILE A 131 17.34 5.68 2.45
N PRO A 132 17.88 5.78 1.22
CA PRO A 132 18.86 6.81 0.89
C PRO A 132 18.26 8.22 0.97
N GLU A 133 19.08 9.23 0.76
CA GLU A 133 18.62 10.61 0.64
C GLU A 133 17.52 10.72 -0.43
N TRP A 134 16.42 11.37 -0.07
CA TRP A 134 15.29 11.53 -0.98
C TRP A 134 14.52 12.82 -0.72
N GLU A 135 13.76 13.25 -1.73
CA GLU A 135 12.85 14.38 -1.63
C GLU A 135 11.47 13.99 -2.19
N PHE A 136 10.45 14.67 -1.69
CA PHE A 136 9.09 14.50 -2.18
C PHE A 136 8.92 15.20 -3.53
N VAL A 137 8.23 14.51 -4.47
CA VAL A 137 7.81 15.07 -5.75
C VAL A 137 6.31 14.89 -5.88
N ASN A 138 5.61 16.00 -6.09
CA ASN A 138 4.15 15.98 -6.24
C ASN A 138 3.75 15.54 -7.65
N THR A 139 3.97 14.26 -7.94
CA THR A 139 3.59 13.62 -9.20
C THR A 139 2.58 12.51 -8.92
N PRO A 140 1.27 12.78 -9.07
CA PRO A 140 0.24 11.76 -8.84
C PRO A 140 0.38 10.56 -9.79
N PRO A 141 -0.02 9.36 -9.34
CA PRO A 141 -0.65 9.09 -8.05
C PRO A 141 0.35 9.11 -6.90
N LEU A 142 -0.02 9.76 -5.80
CA LEU A 142 0.81 9.78 -4.60
C LEU A 142 0.61 8.51 -3.79
N VAL A 143 1.70 8.04 -3.20
CA VAL A 143 1.67 6.91 -2.28
C VAL A 143 1.15 7.36 -0.93
N LYS A 144 0.22 6.61 -0.35
CA LYS A 144 -0.37 6.92 0.95
C LYS A 144 -0.63 5.65 1.75
N LEU A 145 -0.83 5.81 3.06
CA LEU A 145 -1.41 4.78 3.91
C LEU A 145 -2.92 4.96 3.91
N TRP A 146 -3.65 3.90 3.53
CA TRP A 146 -5.11 3.95 3.38
C TRP A 146 -5.84 3.91 4.71
N TYR A 147 -5.21 3.37 5.74
CA TYR A 147 -5.68 3.36 7.11
C TYR A 147 -4.51 3.23 8.06
N GLN A 148 -4.70 3.63 9.30
CA GLN A 148 -3.74 3.46 10.38
C GLN A 148 -4.47 2.93 11.60
N LEU A 149 -3.85 1.96 12.28
CA LEU A 149 -4.39 1.44 13.52
C LEU A 149 -3.97 2.35 14.68
N GLU A 150 -4.86 2.51 15.66
CA GLU A 150 -4.55 3.22 16.88
C GLU A 150 -3.49 2.46 17.69
N LYS A 151 -2.67 3.19 18.44
CA LYS A 151 -1.62 2.62 19.30
C LYS A 151 -2.11 2.27 20.69
N GLU A 152 -3.22 2.88 21.09
CA GLU A 152 -3.84 2.69 22.41
C GLU A 152 -5.35 2.47 22.25
N PRO A 153 -5.99 1.82 23.24
CA PRO A 153 -7.42 1.63 23.22
C PRO A 153 -8.16 2.97 23.09
N ILE A 154 -9.25 2.95 22.34
CA ILE A 154 -10.07 4.15 22.10
C ILE A 154 -11.03 4.29 23.26
N ALA A 155 -10.92 5.38 24.02
CA ALA A 155 -11.82 5.66 25.12
C ALA A 155 -13.25 5.90 24.63
N GLY A 156 -14.22 5.26 25.26
CA GLY A 156 -15.63 5.40 24.90
C GLY A 156 -16.09 4.57 23.70
N ALA A 157 -15.20 3.94 22.98
CA ALA A 157 -15.56 3.02 21.89
C ALA A 157 -15.91 1.63 22.44
N GLU A 158 -16.85 0.98 21.78
CA GLU A 158 -17.22 -0.40 22.11
C GLU A 158 -16.05 -1.35 21.86
N THR A 159 -15.83 -2.29 22.76
CA THR A 159 -14.78 -3.33 22.63
C THR A 159 -15.42 -4.65 22.20
N PHE A 160 -14.96 -5.21 21.10
CA PHE A 160 -15.39 -6.48 20.56
C PHE A 160 -14.33 -7.53 20.86
N TYR A 161 -14.71 -8.56 21.60
CA TYR A 161 -13.89 -9.74 21.84
C TYR A 161 -14.29 -10.79 20.80
N VAL A 162 -13.41 -11.04 19.84
CA VAL A 162 -13.69 -11.87 18.69
C VAL A 162 -13.03 -13.24 18.81
N ASP A 163 -13.66 -14.25 18.27
CA ASP A 163 -13.14 -15.61 18.23
C ASP A 163 -13.72 -16.39 17.06
N GLY A 164 -12.93 -17.32 16.55
CA GLY A 164 -13.34 -18.22 15.48
C GLY A 164 -12.65 -19.58 15.62
N ALA A 165 -13.35 -20.62 15.24
CA ALA A 165 -12.83 -21.98 15.24
C ALA A 165 -13.45 -22.80 14.14
N ALA A 166 -12.71 -23.75 13.59
CA ALA A 166 -13.19 -24.67 12.58
C ALA A 166 -12.68 -26.07 12.80
N ASN A 167 -13.45 -27.04 12.36
CA ASN A 167 -13.07 -28.45 12.36
C ASN A 167 -12.30 -28.77 11.07
N ARG A 168 -11.10 -29.32 11.20
CA ARG A 168 -10.23 -29.65 10.05
C ARG A 168 -10.85 -30.68 9.10
N GLU A 169 -11.61 -31.63 9.64
CA GLU A 169 -12.16 -32.74 8.88
C GLU A 169 -13.44 -32.35 8.13
N THR A 170 -14.37 -31.70 8.83
CA THR A 170 -15.64 -31.29 8.24
C THR A 170 -15.58 -29.96 7.52
N LYS A 171 -14.55 -29.14 7.79
CA LYS A 171 -14.41 -27.77 7.32
C LYS A 171 -15.57 -26.85 7.73
N LEU A 172 -16.33 -27.26 8.72
CA LEU A 172 -17.34 -26.43 9.35
C LEU A 172 -16.72 -25.62 10.48
N GLY A 173 -17.16 -24.39 10.63
CA GLY A 173 -16.65 -23.51 11.65
C GLY A 173 -17.67 -22.52 12.16
N LYS A 174 -17.26 -21.76 13.15
CA LYS A 174 -18.02 -20.66 13.72
C LYS A 174 -17.10 -19.46 13.94
N ALA A 175 -17.65 -18.29 13.73
CA ALA A 175 -17.00 -17.03 14.06
C ALA A 175 -18.00 -16.16 14.80
N GLY A 176 -17.51 -15.39 15.76
CA GLY A 176 -18.40 -14.54 16.52
C GLY A 176 -17.68 -13.55 17.40
N TYR A 177 -18.46 -12.79 18.14
CA TYR A 177 -17.97 -11.80 19.08
C TYR A 177 -18.91 -11.65 20.29
N VAL A 178 -18.35 -11.15 21.36
CA VAL A 178 -19.09 -10.58 22.49
C VAL A 178 -18.53 -9.17 22.71
N THR A 179 -19.36 -8.26 23.20
CA THR A 179 -18.91 -6.88 23.45
C THR A 179 -19.08 -6.48 24.91
N ASP A 180 -18.39 -5.41 25.31
CA ASP A 180 -18.54 -4.81 26.64
C ASP A 180 -19.88 -4.09 26.81
N ARG A 181 -20.68 -3.95 25.73
CA ARG A 181 -22.04 -3.44 25.76
C ARG A 181 -23.09 -4.55 25.65
N ARG A 182 -22.70 -5.78 26.01
CA ARG A 182 -23.57 -6.96 26.05
C ARG A 182 -24.18 -7.34 24.70
N ARG A 183 -23.55 -6.98 23.61
CA ARG A 183 -23.90 -7.50 22.29
C ARG A 183 -23.12 -8.80 22.04
N GLN A 184 -23.74 -9.72 21.32
CA GLN A 184 -23.08 -10.95 20.91
C GLN A 184 -23.62 -11.42 19.58
N LYS A 185 -22.80 -12.13 18.83
CA LYS A 185 -23.18 -12.73 17.57
C LYS A 185 -22.30 -13.94 17.30
N ILE A 186 -22.91 -15.01 16.81
CA ILE A 186 -22.21 -16.20 16.34
C ILE A 186 -22.78 -16.55 14.99
N VAL A 187 -21.93 -16.77 14.00
CA VAL A 187 -22.32 -17.24 12.67
C VAL A 187 -21.69 -18.59 12.38
N SER A 188 -22.44 -19.48 11.73
CA SER A 188 -21.94 -20.76 11.26
C SER A 188 -21.40 -20.63 9.86
N LEU A 189 -20.26 -21.25 9.59
CA LEU A 189 -19.51 -21.14 8.37
C LEU A 189 -19.19 -22.53 7.82
N ALA A 190 -19.17 -22.66 6.50
CA ALA A 190 -18.80 -23.88 5.80
C ALA A 190 -17.58 -23.63 4.92
N GLU A 191 -16.91 -24.71 4.53
CA GLU A 191 -15.69 -24.64 3.71
C GLU A 191 -14.66 -23.64 4.26
N THR A 192 -14.40 -23.73 5.56
CA THR A 192 -13.54 -22.78 6.27
C THR A 192 -12.42 -23.48 7.03
N THR A 193 -11.49 -22.69 7.56
CA THR A 193 -10.37 -23.14 8.38
C THR A 193 -10.30 -22.32 9.67
N ASN A 194 -9.50 -22.74 10.66
CA ASN A 194 -9.28 -21.97 11.88
C ASN A 194 -8.83 -20.54 11.55
N GLN A 195 -7.85 -20.39 10.67
CA GLN A 195 -7.31 -19.07 10.29
C GLN A 195 -8.37 -18.19 9.61
N LYS A 196 -9.17 -18.77 8.71
CA LYS A 196 -10.24 -18.01 8.06
C LYS A 196 -11.32 -17.58 9.04
N THR A 197 -11.71 -18.42 10.01
CA THR A 197 -12.73 -18.06 11.00
C THR A 197 -12.26 -16.95 11.92
N GLU A 198 -10.98 -16.91 12.26
CA GLU A 198 -10.38 -15.83 13.05
C GLU A 198 -10.48 -14.48 12.32
N LEU A 199 -10.20 -14.46 11.02
CA LEU A 199 -10.35 -13.27 10.17
C LEU A 199 -11.83 -12.91 10.00
N GLN A 200 -12.69 -13.88 9.80
CA GLN A 200 -14.14 -13.67 9.66
C GLN A 200 -14.76 -13.08 10.93
N ALA A 201 -14.27 -13.45 12.10
CA ALA A 201 -14.72 -12.87 13.36
C ALA A 201 -14.35 -11.38 13.45
N ILE A 202 -13.16 -10.99 13.00
CA ILE A 202 -12.75 -9.59 12.91
C ILE A 202 -13.64 -8.85 11.90
N GLN A 203 -13.95 -9.45 10.76
CA GLN A 203 -14.83 -8.85 9.76
C GLN A 203 -16.22 -8.57 10.35
N LEU A 204 -16.78 -9.51 11.11
CA LEU A 204 -18.08 -9.32 11.78
C LEU A 204 -18.03 -8.12 12.73
N ALA A 205 -16.98 -8.00 13.54
CA ALA A 205 -16.81 -6.88 14.45
C ALA A 205 -16.76 -5.55 13.71
N LEU A 206 -16.03 -5.50 12.60
CA LEU A 206 -15.95 -4.30 11.77
C LEU A 206 -17.28 -3.95 11.10
N GLN A 207 -18.03 -4.94 10.65
CA GLN A 207 -19.35 -4.72 10.04
C GLN A 207 -20.38 -4.19 11.04
N ASP A 208 -20.36 -4.72 12.26
CA ASP A 208 -21.40 -4.45 13.26
C ASP A 208 -21.06 -3.32 14.21
N SER A 209 -19.85 -2.77 14.13
CA SER A 209 -19.39 -1.65 14.98
C SER A 209 -19.63 -0.29 14.33
N GLY A 210 -19.57 0.74 15.14
CA GLY A 210 -19.61 2.13 14.71
C GLY A 210 -18.27 2.60 14.11
N PRO A 211 -18.12 3.91 13.90
CA PRO A 211 -16.91 4.47 13.27
C PRO A 211 -15.64 4.31 14.09
N GLU A 212 -15.76 4.12 15.39
CA GLU A 212 -14.65 3.86 16.30
C GLU A 212 -14.86 2.51 16.99
N VAL A 213 -13.84 1.66 17.02
CA VAL A 213 -13.97 0.33 17.59
C VAL A 213 -12.65 -0.19 18.15
N ASN A 214 -12.75 -0.88 19.30
CA ASN A 214 -11.66 -1.68 19.85
C ASN A 214 -11.94 -3.15 19.57
N ILE A 215 -10.98 -3.86 19.01
CA ILE A 215 -11.11 -5.28 18.70
C ILE A 215 -10.00 -6.04 19.43
N VAL A 216 -10.39 -7.09 20.16
CA VAL A 216 -9.49 -7.98 20.88
C VAL A 216 -9.58 -9.37 20.25
N THR A 217 -8.48 -9.89 19.78
CA THR A 217 -8.38 -11.23 19.17
C THR A 217 -7.33 -12.08 19.88
N ASP A 218 -7.50 -13.39 19.88
CA ASP A 218 -6.46 -14.34 20.31
C ASP A 218 -5.63 -14.88 19.14
N SER A 219 -5.91 -14.43 17.93
CA SER A 219 -5.23 -14.88 16.72
C SER A 219 -4.00 -14.05 16.41
N GLN A 220 -2.82 -14.59 16.65
CA GLN A 220 -1.57 -13.97 16.20
C GLN A 220 -1.50 -13.87 14.68
N TYR A 221 -2.07 -14.85 13.99
CA TYR A 221 -2.13 -14.87 12.53
C TYR A 221 -2.90 -13.67 11.97
N ALA A 222 -4.12 -13.45 12.45
CA ALA A 222 -4.95 -12.33 12.00
C ALA A 222 -4.33 -10.98 12.37
N LEU A 223 -3.83 -10.87 13.61
CA LEU A 223 -3.16 -9.65 14.07
C LEU A 223 -1.95 -9.32 13.21
N GLY A 224 -1.11 -10.30 12.91
CA GLY A 224 0.09 -10.10 12.10
C GLY A 224 -0.21 -9.61 10.68
N ILE A 225 -1.26 -10.13 10.06
CA ILE A 225 -1.69 -9.65 8.74
C ILE A 225 -2.11 -8.20 8.79
N ILE A 226 -2.99 -7.84 9.73
CA ILE A 226 -3.59 -6.50 9.77
C ILE A 226 -2.59 -5.45 10.27
N GLN A 227 -1.73 -5.80 11.21
CA GLN A 227 -0.70 -4.88 11.71
C GLN A 227 0.35 -4.48 10.67
N ALA A 228 0.55 -5.30 9.65
CA ALA A 228 1.40 -4.94 8.51
C ALA A 228 0.75 -3.88 7.60
N GLN A 229 -0.47 -3.47 7.89
CA GLN A 229 -1.22 -2.43 7.18
C GLN A 229 -1.35 -2.67 5.67
N PRO A 230 -1.75 -3.88 5.23
CA PRO A 230 -1.90 -4.14 3.81
C PRO A 230 -3.01 -3.24 3.23
N ASP A 231 -2.81 -2.74 2.03
CA ASP A 231 -3.84 -2.01 1.27
C ASP A 231 -4.45 -2.85 0.16
N LYS A 232 -3.88 -4.03 -0.09
CA LYS A 232 -4.39 -5.02 -1.05
C LYS A 232 -3.93 -6.42 -0.66
N SER A 233 -4.71 -7.41 -1.07
CA SER A 233 -4.45 -8.82 -0.75
C SER A 233 -4.97 -9.72 -1.88
N GLU A 234 -4.31 -10.85 -2.07
CA GLU A 234 -4.79 -11.94 -2.93
C GLU A 234 -5.99 -12.67 -2.27
N SER A 235 -6.13 -12.58 -0.95
CA SER A 235 -7.25 -13.13 -0.22
C SER A 235 -8.46 -12.20 -0.32
N GLU A 236 -9.59 -12.70 -0.79
CA GLU A 236 -10.83 -11.94 -0.82
C GLU A 236 -11.30 -11.53 0.56
N LEU A 237 -11.15 -12.42 1.55
CA LEU A 237 -11.53 -12.15 2.93
C LEU A 237 -10.70 -11.00 3.51
N VAL A 238 -9.39 -11.00 3.32
CA VAL A 238 -8.51 -9.92 3.78
C VAL A 238 -8.83 -8.62 3.03
N SER A 239 -9.12 -8.69 1.73
CA SER A 239 -9.54 -7.52 0.94
C SER A 239 -10.80 -6.88 1.49
N GLN A 240 -11.79 -7.67 1.89
CA GLN A 240 -13.02 -7.18 2.51
C GLN A 240 -12.77 -6.52 3.87
N ILE A 241 -11.86 -7.09 4.66
CA ILE A 241 -11.45 -6.50 5.93
C ILE A 241 -10.76 -5.15 5.70
N ILE A 242 -9.87 -5.06 4.73
CA ILE A 242 -9.20 -3.81 4.34
C ILE A 242 -10.23 -2.74 3.98
N GLU A 243 -11.23 -3.07 3.17
CA GLU A 243 -12.30 -2.13 2.81
C GLU A 243 -13.03 -1.60 4.05
N GLN A 244 -13.30 -2.45 5.03
CA GLN A 244 -13.92 -2.03 6.28
C GLN A 244 -13.00 -1.14 7.12
N LEU A 245 -11.72 -1.47 7.20
CA LEU A 245 -10.73 -0.66 7.93
C LEU A 245 -10.59 0.74 7.35
N ILE A 246 -10.61 0.87 6.02
CA ILE A 246 -10.54 2.17 5.33
C ILE A 246 -11.74 3.06 5.68
N LYS A 247 -12.92 2.47 5.87
CA LYS A 247 -14.15 3.20 6.19
C LYS A 247 -14.25 3.65 7.64
N LYS A 248 -13.49 3.04 8.55
CA LYS A 248 -13.53 3.39 9.98
C LYS A 248 -12.78 4.70 10.24
N GLU A 249 -13.25 5.45 11.23
CA GLU A 249 -12.53 6.64 11.70
C GLU A 249 -11.34 6.24 12.55
N ARG A 250 -11.52 5.30 13.50
CA ARG A 250 -10.47 4.84 14.39
C ARG A 250 -10.66 3.35 14.73
N VAL A 251 -9.61 2.58 14.63
CA VAL A 251 -9.60 1.15 15.01
C VAL A 251 -8.39 0.87 15.87
N TYR A 252 -8.62 0.28 17.03
CA TYR A 252 -7.58 -0.31 17.86
C TYR A 252 -7.73 -1.83 17.83
N LEU A 253 -6.65 -2.52 17.51
CA LEU A 253 -6.61 -3.98 17.44
C LEU A 253 -5.55 -4.50 18.38
N SER A 254 -5.94 -5.40 19.29
CA SER A 254 -5.04 -5.98 20.28
C SER A 254 -5.14 -7.49 20.30
N TRP A 255 -4.07 -8.10 20.81
CA TRP A 255 -3.99 -9.55 20.98
C TRP A 255 -3.99 -9.91 22.46
N VAL A 256 -4.73 -10.98 22.82
CA VAL A 256 -4.70 -11.62 24.14
C VAL A 256 -4.49 -13.10 23.94
N PRO A 257 -3.71 -13.76 24.84
CA PRO A 257 -3.49 -15.20 24.78
C PRO A 257 -4.74 -16.03 25.06
#